data_a9a807db253d906850442fab0a0864f5
#
_entry.id   a9a807db253d906850442fab0a0864f5
#
_cell.length_a   1.000
_cell.length_b   1.000
_cell.length_c   1.000
_cell.angle_alpha   90.00
_cell.angle_beta   90.00
_cell.angle_gamma   90.00
#
_symmetry.space_group_name_H-M   'P 1'
#
loop_
_entity.id
_entity.type
_entity.pdbx_description
1 polymer ?
#
loop_
_entity_poly.entity_id
_entity_poly.type
_entity_poly.pdbx_seq_one_letter_code
_entity_poly.pdbx_strand_id
1 'polypeptide(L)'
;MKTNTKTKINLRTWLSIIIFGLVGQIAWIVENMYFAKFAQDIFISDNNAAYLSTTLMVILSAIMATATTIFSGWWSDKLNKRKPFISFGYIAWGITIMLFSLIPITPTSKTVGLIITLLVAFDCIMTFAGPTANAAAFTEWVTDNTDSTNRGLVNSILSIFPLIAVVIVMIGLGGIYDSNKKLFFIVLGIIPIVTGIIAMFLIKDNDNVVQREETVSS
;
A
#
# COMPACT_ATOMS: atom_id res chain seq x y z
N MET A 1 35.66 13.20 20.25
CA MET A 1 35.34 12.39 19.04
C MET A 1 34.51 11.19 19.49
N LYS A 2 33.16 11.23 19.42
CA LYS A 2 32.32 10.07 19.77
C LYS A 2 32.50 9.03 18.69
N THR A 3 33.06 7.90 19.03
CA THR A 3 33.10 6.72 18.14
C THR A 3 31.69 6.33 17.78
N ASN A 4 31.32 6.57 16.52
CA ASN A 4 30.01 6.21 15.97
C ASN A 4 29.98 4.68 15.78
N THR A 5 29.68 3.95 16.86
CA THR A 5 29.50 2.50 16.80
C THR A 5 28.28 2.21 15.92
N LYS A 6 28.50 1.60 14.75
CA LYS A 6 27.43 1.17 13.85
C LYS A 6 26.44 0.28 14.61
N THR A 7 25.25 0.78 14.85
CA THR A 7 24.17 -0.03 15.43
C THR A 7 23.71 -1.06 14.40
N LYS A 8 23.84 -2.34 14.72
CA LYS A 8 23.41 -3.43 13.84
C LYS A 8 21.88 -3.55 13.90
N ILE A 9 21.23 -3.41 12.73
CA ILE A 9 19.81 -3.70 12.61
C ILE A 9 19.59 -5.20 12.85
N ASN A 10 18.63 -5.54 13.72
CA ASN A 10 18.25 -6.91 14.02
C ASN A 10 17.67 -7.61 12.76
N LEU A 11 17.90 -8.92 12.62
CA LEU A 11 17.36 -9.73 11.52
C LEU A 11 15.83 -9.59 11.38
N ARG A 12 15.12 -9.55 12.50
CA ARG A 12 13.66 -9.36 12.51
C ARG A 12 13.25 -8.02 11.87
N THR A 13 13.96 -6.94 12.19
CA THR A 13 13.72 -5.61 11.59
C THR A 13 14.05 -5.63 10.11
N TRP A 14 15.13 -6.28 9.68
CA TRP A 14 15.46 -6.44 8.26
C TRP A 14 14.38 -7.21 7.50
N LEU A 15 13.91 -8.33 8.04
CA LEU A 15 12.81 -9.09 7.44
C LEU A 15 11.54 -8.23 7.32
N SER A 16 11.23 -7.45 8.34
CA SER A 16 10.10 -6.53 8.30
C SER A 16 10.26 -5.47 7.20
N ILE A 17 11.43 -4.84 7.09
CA ILE A 17 11.71 -3.82 6.05
C ILE A 17 11.53 -4.41 4.65
N ILE A 18 12.08 -5.62 4.43
CA ILE A 18 12.02 -6.27 3.12
C ILE A 18 10.58 -6.69 2.78
N ILE A 19 9.90 -7.39 3.68
CA ILE A 19 8.55 -7.92 3.44
C ILE A 19 7.56 -6.77 3.23
N PHE A 20 7.47 -5.86 4.19
CA PHE A 20 6.47 -4.78 4.12
C PHE A 20 6.80 -3.75 3.06
N GLY A 21 8.08 -3.41 2.89
CA GLY A 21 8.51 -2.51 1.83
C GLY A 21 8.20 -3.07 0.44
N LEU A 22 8.54 -4.33 0.16
CA LEU A 22 8.32 -4.93 -1.15
C LEU A 22 6.84 -5.15 -1.45
N VAL A 23 6.07 -5.71 -0.49
CA VAL A 23 4.62 -5.93 -0.68
C VAL A 23 3.88 -4.61 -0.84
N GLY A 24 4.26 -3.57 -0.10
CA GLY A 24 3.69 -2.24 -0.29
C GLY A 24 3.93 -1.71 -1.71
N GLN A 25 5.12 -1.91 -2.28
CA GLN A 25 5.40 -1.52 -3.66
C GLN A 25 4.65 -2.38 -4.68
N ILE A 26 4.50 -3.68 -4.45
CA ILE A 26 3.68 -4.54 -5.31
C ILE A 26 2.23 -4.05 -5.36
N ALA A 27 1.63 -3.79 -4.21
CA ALA A 27 0.26 -3.30 -4.13
C ALA A 27 0.11 -1.93 -4.81
N TRP A 28 1.06 -1.02 -4.61
CA TRP A 28 1.08 0.31 -5.24
C TRP A 28 1.22 0.24 -6.77
N ILE A 29 2.06 -0.66 -7.29
CA ILE A 29 2.21 -0.87 -8.74
C ILE A 29 0.91 -1.38 -9.35
N VAL A 30 0.23 -2.31 -8.67
CA VAL A 30 -1.06 -2.83 -9.14
C VAL A 30 -2.11 -1.72 -9.20
N GLU A 31 -2.19 -0.89 -8.18
CA GLU A 31 -3.08 0.28 -8.16
C GLU A 31 -2.84 1.18 -9.37
N ASN A 32 -1.60 1.57 -9.58
CA ASN A 32 -1.27 2.55 -10.61
C ASN A 32 -1.31 2.01 -12.04
N MET A 33 -1.11 0.70 -12.26
CA MET A 33 -1.05 0.12 -13.60
C MET A 33 -2.32 -0.67 -13.97
N TYR A 34 -2.77 -1.54 -13.08
CA TYR A 34 -3.80 -2.52 -13.43
C TYR A 34 -5.22 -2.03 -13.19
N PHE A 35 -5.45 -1.09 -12.30
CA PHE A 35 -6.81 -0.58 -12.08
C PHE A 35 -7.28 0.29 -13.23
N ALA A 36 -6.44 1.19 -13.73
CA ALA A 36 -6.73 1.96 -14.92
C ALA A 36 -6.91 1.05 -16.15
N LYS A 37 -6.03 0.04 -16.31
CA LYS A 37 -6.15 -0.97 -17.37
C LYS A 37 -7.44 -1.76 -17.23
N PHE A 38 -7.83 -2.16 -16.03
CA PHE A 38 -9.06 -2.90 -15.77
C PHE A 38 -10.31 -2.09 -16.13
N ALA A 39 -10.35 -0.80 -15.77
CA ALA A 39 -11.42 0.10 -16.16
C ALA A 39 -11.52 0.23 -17.70
N GLN A 40 -10.41 0.39 -18.39
CA GLN A 40 -10.34 0.44 -19.86
C GLN A 40 -10.80 -0.87 -20.50
N ASP A 41 -10.38 -2.02 -19.96
CA ASP A 41 -10.75 -3.32 -20.46
C ASP A 41 -12.25 -3.64 -20.29
N ILE A 42 -12.88 -3.14 -19.21
CA ILE A 42 -14.33 -3.27 -19.02
C ILE A 42 -15.08 -2.46 -20.08
N PHE A 43 -14.65 -1.23 -20.36
CA PHE A 43 -15.32 -0.29 -21.25
C PHE A 43 -14.68 -0.22 -22.63
N ILE A 44 -14.13 -1.33 -23.14
CA ILE A 44 -13.44 -1.39 -24.43
C ILE A 44 -14.30 -0.91 -25.61
N SER A 45 -15.63 -1.04 -25.50
CA SER A 45 -16.60 -0.61 -26.53
C SER A 45 -17.19 0.78 -26.27
N ASP A 46 -16.86 1.41 -25.14
CA ASP A 46 -17.35 2.75 -24.74
C ASP A 46 -16.20 3.61 -24.25
N ASN A 47 -15.55 4.30 -25.19
CA ASN A 47 -14.43 5.17 -24.90
C ASN A 47 -14.75 6.28 -23.90
N ASN A 48 -15.99 6.79 -23.88
CA ASN A 48 -16.41 7.84 -22.95
C ASN A 48 -16.48 7.31 -21.52
N ALA A 49 -17.05 6.12 -21.32
CA ALA A 49 -17.10 5.47 -20.01
C ALA A 49 -15.69 5.07 -19.52
N ALA A 50 -14.82 4.57 -20.40
CA ALA A 50 -13.42 4.26 -20.11
C ALA A 50 -12.66 5.50 -19.65
N TYR A 51 -12.78 6.59 -20.40
CA TYR A 51 -12.12 7.86 -20.08
C TYR A 51 -12.65 8.45 -18.78
N LEU A 52 -13.98 8.49 -18.60
CA LEU A 52 -14.61 9.04 -17.41
C LEU A 52 -14.20 8.27 -16.15
N SER A 53 -14.26 6.92 -16.19
CA SER A 53 -13.90 6.09 -15.04
C SER A 53 -12.44 6.27 -14.65
N THR A 54 -11.51 6.21 -15.59
CA THR A 54 -10.06 6.39 -15.34
C THR A 54 -9.74 7.79 -14.81
N THR A 55 -10.37 8.83 -15.38
CA THR A 55 -10.17 10.22 -14.95
C THR A 55 -10.67 10.43 -13.52
N LEU A 56 -11.86 9.93 -13.20
CA LEU A 56 -12.42 10.03 -11.84
C LEU A 56 -11.56 9.25 -10.82
N MET A 57 -11.10 8.04 -11.16
CA MET A 57 -10.18 7.29 -10.31
C MET A 57 -8.92 8.12 -10.01
N VAL A 58 -8.23 8.62 -11.02
CA VAL A 58 -6.99 9.39 -10.85
C VAL A 58 -7.20 10.65 -10.01
N ILE A 59 -8.26 11.42 -10.27
CA ILE A 59 -8.51 12.67 -9.54
C ILE A 59 -8.90 12.39 -8.10
N LEU A 60 -9.85 11.49 -7.87
CA LEU A 60 -10.38 11.24 -6.53
C LEU A 60 -9.38 10.47 -5.66
N SER A 61 -8.62 9.52 -6.22
CA SER A 61 -7.56 8.84 -5.48
C SER A 61 -6.41 9.79 -5.12
N ALA A 62 -6.04 10.75 -5.98
CA ALA A 62 -5.02 11.75 -5.64
C ALA A 62 -5.47 12.65 -4.46
N ILE A 63 -6.72 13.08 -4.45
CA ILE A 63 -7.32 13.84 -3.34
C ILE A 63 -7.33 12.98 -2.07
N MET A 64 -7.80 11.74 -2.17
CA MET A 64 -7.85 10.80 -1.05
C MET A 64 -6.46 10.47 -0.51
N ALA A 65 -5.47 10.22 -1.36
CA ALA A 65 -4.09 9.95 -0.95
C ALA A 65 -3.51 11.11 -0.13
N THR A 66 -3.71 12.34 -0.60
CA THR A 66 -3.23 13.54 0.09
C THR A 66 -3.90 13.70 1.45
N ALA A 67 -5.23 13.64 1.50
CA ALA A 67 -5.99 13.75 2.73
C ALA A 67 -5.63 12.63 3.73
N THR A 68 -5.51 11.39 3.24
CA THR A 68 -5.19 10.22 4.06
C THR A 68 -3.79 10.32 4.65
N THR A 69 -2.80 10.74 3.87
CA THR A 69 -1.42 10.85 4.37
C THR A 69 -1.32 11.84 5.52
N ILE A 70 -1.99 12.99 5.40
CA ILE A 70 -2.03 14.00 6.47
C ILE A 70 -2.75 13.46 7.70
N PHE A 71 -3.93 12.88 7.51
CA PHE A 71 -4.77 12.41 8.61
C PHE A 71 -4.17 11.20 9.33
N SER A 72 -3.68 10.21 8.59
CA SER A 72 -3.11 8.99 9.17
C SER A 72 -1.76 9.24 9.84
N GLY A 73 -0.95 10.16 9.32
CA GLY A 73 0.28 10.60 9.97
C GLY A 73 -0.02 11.22 11.33
N TRP A 74 -0.89 12.23 11.37
CA TRP A 74 -1.31 12.86 12.62
C TRP A 74 -1.90 11.86 13.64
N TRP A 75 -2.73 10.92 13.19
CA TRP A 75 -3.35 9.92 14.06
C TRP A 75 -2.34 8.88 14.56
N SER A 76 -1.46 8.41 13.71
CA SER A 76 -0.37 7.50 14.07
C SER A 76 0.57 8.12 15.10
N ASP A 77 0.92 9.39 14.95
CA ASP A 77 1.76 10.14 15.91
C ASP A 77 1.07 10.28 17.26
N LYS A 78 -0.20 10.67 17.27
CA LYS A 78 -0.97 10.83 18.51
C LYS A 78 -1.09 9.53 19.33
N LEU A 79 -1.14 8.37 18.67
CA LEU A 79 -1.26 7.08 19.33
C LEU A 79 0.10 6.45 19.68
N ASN A 80 1.20 6.96 19.15
CA ASN A 80 2.56 6.41 19.32
C ASN A 80 2.66 4.89 19.09
N LYS A 81 1.79 4.36 18.22
CA LYS A 81 1.70 2.93 17.88
C LYS A 81 1.65 2.77 16.37
N ARG A 82 2.69 2.20 15.80
CA ARG A 82 2.78 1.96 14.33
C ARG A 82 2.22 0.60 13.94
N LYS A 83 2.42 -0.41 14.78
CA LYS A 83 2.04 -1.80 14.53
C LYS A 83 0.57 -1.99 14.12
N PRO A 84 -0.46 -1.47 14.84
CA PRO A 84 -1.84 -1.67 14.44
C PRO A 84 -2.16 -1.05 13.08
N PHE A 85 -1.62 0.14 12.77
CA PHE A 85 -1.83 0.81 11.48
C PHE A 85 -1.22 0.01 10.33
N ILE A 86 -0.02 -0.55 10.51
CA ILE A 86 0.60 -1.40 9.51
C ILE A 86 -0.24 -2.68 9.35
N SER A 87 -0.53 -3.39 10.44
CA SER A 87 -1.20 -4.69 10.37
C SER A 87 -2.61 -4.59 9.78
N PHE A 88 -3.46 -3.75 10.35
CA PHE A 88 -4.84 -3.60 9.88
C PHE A 88 -4.92 -2.88 8.54
N GLY A 89 -4.01 -1.94 8.28
CA GLY A 89 -3.97 -1.23 7.01
C GLY A 89 -3.63 -2.15 5.84
N TYR A 90 -2.62 -3.06 5.98
CA TYR A 90 -2.33 -4.05 4.95
C TYR A 90 -3.49 -5.04 4.74
N ILE A 91 -4.17 -5.48 5.82
CA ILE A 91 -5.36 -6.34 5.71
C ILE A 91 -6.48 -5.61 4.97
N ALA A 92 -6.79 -4.39 5.35
CA ALA A 92 -7.81 -3.58 4.69
C ALA A 92 -7.46 -3.32 3.22
N TRP A 93 -6.19 -3.01 2.93
CA TRP A 93 -5.69 -2.83 1.56
C TRP A 93 -5.92 -4.07 0.72
N GLY A 94 -5.53 -5.25 1.20
CA GLY A 94 -5.73 -6.51 0.49
C GLY A 94 -7.20 -6.86 0.29
N ILE A 95 -8.07 -6.65 1.29
CA ILE A 95 -9.52 -6.85 1.16
C ILE A 95 -10.07 -5.93 0.05
N THR A 96 -9.66 -4.68 0.02
CA THR A 96 -10.14 -3.72 -0.99
C THR A 96 -9.70 -4.12 -2.39
N ILE A 97 -8.45 -4.60 -2.56
CA ILE A 97 -8.00 -5.16 -3.85
C ILE A 97 -8.89 -6.33 -4.27
N MET A 98 -9.25 -7.23 -3.35
CA MET A 98 -10.14 -8.35 -3.65
C MET A 98 -11.54 -7.90 -4.08
N LEU A 99 -12.06 -6.78 -3.58
CA LEU A 99 -13.37 -6.26 -3.96
C LEU A 99 -13.46 -5.93 -5.45
N PHE A 100 -12.35 -5.59 -6.13
CA PHE A 100 -12.33 -5.41 -7.58
C PHE A 100 -12.73 -6.67 -8.35
N SER A 101 -12.53 -7.87 -7.78
CA SER A 101 -12.98 -9.13 -8.39
C SER A 101 -14.50 -9.27 -8.48
N LEU A 102 -15.25 -8.48 -7.69
CA LEU A 102 -16.72 -8.49 -7.66
C LEU A 102 -17.34 -7.57 -8.73
N ILE A 103 -16.54 -6.67 -9.33
CA ILE A 103 -17.03 -5.73 -10.33
C ILE A 103 -17.45 -6.50 -11.59
N PRO A 104 -18.66 -6.25 -12.12
CA PRO A 104 -19.11 -6.86 -13.37
C PRO A 104 -18.22 -6.44 -14.55
N ILE A 105 -17.71 -7.40 -15.30
CA ILE A 105 -16.82 -7.16 -16.45
C ILE A 105 -17.55 -6.99 -17.78
N THR A 106 -18.87 -7.16 -17.79
CA THR A 106 -19.75 -7.02 -18.97
C THR A 106 -20.70 -5.84 -18.72
N PRO A 107 -20.36 -4.62 -19.14
CA PRO A 107 -21.22 -3.46 -18.95
C PRO A 107 -22.46 -3.55 -19.86
N THR A 108 -23.58 -3.11 -19.32
CA THR A 108 -24.82 -2.87 -20.06
C THR A 108 -25.22 -1.41 -19.85
N SER A 109 -26.05 -0.82 -20.70
CA SER A 109 -26.48 0.58 -20.57
C SER A 109 -27.07 0.93 -19.18
N LYS A 110 -27.63 -0.08 -18.48
CA LYS A 110 -28.16 0.10 -17.12
C LYS A 110 -27.09 -0.02 -16.02
N THR A 111 -25.96 -0.67 -16.29
CA THR A 111 -24.93 -0.98 -15.29
C THR A 111 -23.68 -0.12 -15.41
N VAL A 112 -23.49 0.63 -16.49
CA VAL A 112 -22.32 1.50 -16.71
C VAL A 112 -22.09 2.43 -15.50
N GLY A 113 -23.10 3.18 -15.07
CA GLY A 113 -22.97 4.09 -13.94
C GLY A 113 -22.62 3.39 -12.63
N LEU A 114 -23.21 2.19 -12.37
CA LEU A 114 -22.87 1.39 -11.20
C LEU A 114 -21.41 0.92 -11.24
N ILE A 115 -20.94 0.44 -12.38
CA ILE A 115 -19.56 -0.05 -12.54
C ILE A 115 -18.57 1.08 -12.32
N ILE A 116 -18.80 2.27 -12.91
CA ILE A 116 -17.96 3.46 -12.69
C ILE A 116 -17.93 3.81 -11.20
N THR A 117 -19.08 3.83 -10.54
CA THR A 117 -19.17 4.14 -9.11
C THR A 117 -18.40 3.11 -8.27
N LEU A 118 -18.51 1.82 -8.56
CA LEU A 118 -17.78 0.77 -7.83
C LEU A 118 -16.27 0.86 -8.05
N LEU A 119 -15.82 1.10 -9.29
CA LEU A 119 -14.40 1.29 -9.61
C LEU A 119 -13.81 2.44 -8.78
N VAL A 120 -14.47 3.60 -8.81
CA VAL A 120 -14.02 4.80 -8.09
C VAL A 120 -14.10 4.62 -6.58
N ALA A 121 -15.18 4.04 -6.06
CA ALA A 121 -15.35 3.83 -4.62
C ALA A 121 -14.30 2.88 -4.06
N PHE A 122 -14.07 1.74 -4.72
CA PHE A 122 -13.06 0.78 -4.28
C PHE A 122 -11.64 1.33 -4.39
N ASP A 123 -11.35 2.10 -5.43
CA ASP A 123 -10.09 2.81 -5.60
C ASP A 123 -9.85 3.83 -4.45
N CYS A 124 -10.85 4.64 -4.12
CA CYS A 124 -10.77 5.58 -3.00
C CYS A 124 -10.58 4.89 -1.64
N ILE A 125 -11.30 3.77 -1.37
CA ILE A 125 -11.15 3.01 -0.12
C ILE A 125 -9.75 2.40 -0.06
N MET A 126 -9.26 1.89 -1.17
CA MET A 126 -7.92 1.31 -1.27
C MET A 126 -6.84 2.37 -1.05
N THR A 127 -6.98 3.53 -1.67
CA THR A 127 -6.08 4.68 -1.50
C THR A 127 -6.10 5.22 -0.06
N PHE A 128 -7.18 5.00 0.70
CA PHE A 128 -7.19 5.27 2.13
C PHE A 128 -6.36 4.24 2.91
N ALA A 129 -6.53 2.96 2.65
CA ALA A 129 -5.87 1.88 3.39
C ALA A 129 -4.36 1.80 3.09
N GLY A 130 -3.94 1.90 1.83
CA GLY A 130 -2.56 1.78 1.38
C GLY A 130 -1.63 2.83 1.97
N PRO A 131 -1.86 4.13 1.75
CA PRO A 131 -1.06 5.19 2.35
C PRO A 131 -1.04 5.18 3.88
N THR A 132 -2.15 4.82 4.53
CA THR A 132 -2.19 4.67 5.99
C THR A 132 -1.20 3.60 6.47
N ALA A 133 -1.17 2.44 5.81
CA ALA A 133 -0.29 1.34 6.19
C ALA A 133 1.17 1.58 5.81
N ASN A 134 1.42 2.01 4.58
CA ASN A 134 2.76 2.03 3.99
C ASN A 134 3.39 3.43 3.99
N ALA A 135 2.71 4.46 3.50
CA ALA A 135 3.32 5.79 3.40
C ALA A 135 3.48 6.47 4.76
N ALA A 136 2.50 6.31 5.66
CA ALA A 136 2.58 6.87 7.00
C ALA A 136 3.22 5.89 7.99
N ALA A 137 2.46 4.87 8.42
CA ALA A 137 2.86 4.03 9.55
C ALA A 137 4.15 3.23 9.32
N PHE A 138 4.32 2.60 8.14
CA PHE A 138 5.53 1.81 7.86
C PHE A 138 6.77 2.68 7.69
N THR A 139 6.68 3.81 6.98
CA THR A 139 7.81 4.73 6.78
C THR A 139 8.30 5.29 8.11
N GLU A 140 7.38 5.63 9.00
CA GLU A 140 7.74 6.10 10.33
C GLU A 140 8.31 4.99 11.20
N TRP A 141 7.73 3.78 11.15
CA TRP A 141 8.30 2.63 11.84
C TRP A 141 9.73 2.32 11.39
N VAL A 142 10.05 2.46 10.10
CA VAL A 142 11.42 2.34 9.58
C VAL A 142 12.31 3.42 10.18
N THR A 143 11.82 4.64 10.26
CA THR A 143 12.55 5.77 10.85
C THR A 143 12.84 5.55 12.34
N ASP A 144 11.87 5.03 13.10
CA ASP A 144 12.00 4.72 14.52
C ASP A 144 13.00 3.58 14.81
N ASN A 145 13.18 2.66 13.85
CA ASN A 145 14.06 1.49 13.96
C ASN A 145 15.42 1.66 13.25
N THR A 146 15.71 2.86 12.72
CA THR A 146 16.98 3.19 12.04
C THR A 146 17.61 4.44 12.64
N ASP A 147 18.94 4.54 12.51
CA ASP A 147 19.72 5.69 12.95
C ASP A 147 20.58 6.29 11.82
N SER A 148 21.34 7.36 12.12
CA SER A 148 22.18 8.04 11.13
C SER A 148 23.25 7.15 10.48
N THR A 149 23.59 6.00 11.08
CA THR A 149 24.64 5.10 10.58
C THR A 149 24.13 4.06 9.60
N ASN A 150 22.84 3.72 9.65
CA ASN A 150 22.22 2.63 8.86
C ASN A 150 21.04 3.08 7.99
N ARG A 151 20.43 4.24 8.28
CA ARG A 151 19.26 4.78 7.55
C ARG A 151 19.54 4.95 6.05
N GLY A 152 20.74 5.39 5.67
CA GLY A 152 21.12 5.53 4.27
C GLY A 152 21.06 4.19 3.51
N LEU A 153 21.59 3.12 4.12
CA LEU A 153 21.52 1.77 3.53
C LEU A 153 20.10 1.27 3.39
N VAL A 154 19.27 1.45 4.43
CA VAL A 154 17.85 1.04 4.42
C VAL A 154 17.09 1.78 3.33
N ASN A 155 17.24 3.09 3.23
CA ASN A 155 16.58 3.88 2.20
C ASN A 155 17.05 3.49 0.78
N SER A 156 18.33 3.17 0.58
CA SER A 156 18.82 2.67 -0.70
C SER A 156 18.17 1.35 -1.10
N ILE A 157 17.99 0.43 -0.14
CA ILE A 157 17.29 -0.85 -0.39
C ILE A 157 15.82 -0.60 -0.72
N LEU A 158 15.13 0.23 0.05
CA LEU A 158 13.73 0.58 -0.20
C LEU A 158 13.53 1.24 -1.58
N SER A 159 14.49 2.04 -2.04
CA SER A 159 14.44 2.70 -3.36
C SER A 159 14.51 1.74 -4.55
N ILE A 160 15.02 0.51 -4.35
CA ILE A 160 15.08 -0.51 -5.40
C ILE A 160 13.76 -1.30 -5.49
N PHE A 161 12.97 -1.35 -4.41
CA PHE A 161 11.75 -2.16 -4.37
C PHE A 161 10.71 -1.82 -5.43
N PRO A 162 10.46 -0.55 -5.83
CA PRO A 162 9.56 -0.26 -6.93
C PRO A 162 9.95 -0.96 -8.23
N LEU A 163 11.24 -1.01 -8.58
CA LEU A 163 11.73 -1.71 -9.78
C LEU A 163 11.51 -3.22 -9.68
N ILE A 164 11.83 -3.80 -8.53
CA ILE A 164 11.60 -5.25 -8.27
C ILE A 164 10.10 -5.56 -8.35
N ALA A 165 9.25 -4.71 -7.76
CA ALA A 165 7.81 -4.88 -7.76
C ALA A 165 7.22 -4.85 -9.19
N VAL A 166 7.67 -3.93 -10.05
CA VAL A 166 7.26 -3.90 -11.47
C VAL A 166 7.58 -5.23 -12.15
N VAL A 167 8.80 -5.73 -11.98
CA VAL A 167 9.22 -7.01 -12.58
C VAL A 167 8.36 -8.18 -12.08
N ILE A 168 8.14 -8.27 -10.77
CA ILE A 168 7.29 -9.30 -10.16
C ILE A 168 5.86 -9.24 -10.71
N VAL A 169 5.28 -8.05 -10.76
CA VAL A 169 3.88 -7.87 -11.20
C VAL A 169 3.75 -8.16 -12.69
N MET A 170 4.61 -7.61 -13.53
CA MET A 170 4.50 -7.79 -14.97
C MET A 170 4.79 -9.23 -15.42
N ILE A 171 5.86 -9.84 -14.91
CA ILE A 171 6.28 -11.19 -15.31
C ILE A 171 5.50 -12.26 -14.54
N GLY A 172 5.32 -12.08 -13.23
CA GLY A 172 4.72 -13.09 -12.38
C GLY A 172 3.19 -13.09 -12.42
N LEU A 173 2.55 -11.94 -12.54
CA LEU A 173 1.11 -11.79 -12.37
C LEU A 173 0.39 -11.33 -13.65
N GLY A 174 1.09 -10.76 -14.62
CA GLY A 174 0.49 -10.28 -15.87
C GLY A 174 -0.25 -11.37 -16.64
N GLY A 175 0.33 -12.57 -16.74
CA GLY A 175 -0.34 -13.71 -17.39
C GLY A 175 -1.63 -14.17 -16.70
N ILE A 176 -1.72 -14.01 -15.38
CA ILE A 176 -2.95 -14.28 -14.61
C ILE A 176 -4.02 -13.23 -14.96
N TYR A 177 -3.64 -11.97 -15.07
CA TYR A 177 -4.56 -10.89 -15.43
C TYR A 177 -5.17 -11.12 -16.82
N ASP A 178 -4.37 -11.49 -17.81
CA ASP A 178 -4.83 -11.71 -19.18
C ASP A 178 -5.73 -12.94 -19.28
N SER A 179 -5.48 -13.99 -18.50
CA SER A 179 -6.29 -15.21 -18.50
C SER A 179 -7.56 -15.07 -17.65
N ASN A 180 -7.47 -14.46 -16.46
CA ASN A 180 -8.61 -14.32 -15.53
C ASN A 180 -8.44 -13.10 -14.61
N LYS A 181 -9.07 -11.99 -14.98
CA LYS A 181 -9.02 -10.73 -14.22
C LYS A 181 -9.51 -10.88 -12.77
N LYS A 182 -10.55 -11.70 -12.51
CA LYS A 182 -11.07 -11.91 -11.16
C LYS A 182 -10.07 -12.65 -10.29
N LEU A 183 -9.46 -13.72 -10.82
CA LEU A 183 -8.43 -14.48 -10.13
C LEU A 183 -7.23 -13.60 -9.81
N PHE A 184 -6.83 -12.73 -10.73
CA PHE A 184 -5.74 -11.78 -10.53
C PHE A 184 -5.96 -10.91 -9.28
N PHE A 185 -7.14 -10.28 -9.13
CA PHE A 185 -7.43 -9.44 -7.96
C PHE A 185 -7.54 -10.24 -6.66
N ILE A 186 -8.02 -11.47 -6.71
CA ILE A 186 -8.06 -12.36 -5.54
C ILE A 186 -6.64 -12.71 -5.08
N VAL A 187 -5.78 -13.17 -5.99
CA VAL A 187 -4.38 -13.53 -5.68
C VAL A 187 -3.63 -12.33 -5.14
N LEU A 188 -3.78 -11.18 -5.79
CA LEU A 188 -3.15 -9.94 -5.35
C LEU A 188 -3.63 -9.44 -3.99
N GLY A 189 -4.92 -9.57 -3.70
CA GLY A 189 -5.46 -9.15 -2.41
C GLY A 189 -5.03 -10.05 -1.26
N ILE A 190 -4.82 -11.34 -1.51
CA ILE A 190 -4.31 -12.29 -0.50
C ILE A 190 -2.92 -11.89 -0.02
N ILE A 191 -2.05 -11.37 -0.89
CA ILE A 191 -0.67 -11.02 -0.55
C ILE A 191 -0.61 -9.97 0.59
N PRO A 192 -1.25 -8.78 0.48
CA PRO A 192 -1.26 -7.82 1.58
C PRO A 192 -2.00 -8.33 2.83
N ILE A 193 -3.07 -9.12 2.69
CA ILE A 193 -3.77 -9.71 3.85
C ILE A 193 -2.82 -10.59 4.67
N VAL A 194 -2.13 -11.51 4.02
CA VAL A 194 -1.15 -12.39 4.67
C VAL A 194 -0.03 -11.54 5.29
N THR A 195 0.44 -10.53 4.57
CA THR A 195 1.46 -9.60 5.06
C THR A 195 1.00 -8.84 6.30
N GLY A 196 -0.25 -8.37 6.34
CA GLY A 196 -0.83 -7.71 7.50
C GLY A 196 -0.95 -8.64 8.72
N ILE A 197 -1.29 -9.91 8.49
CA ILE A 197 -1.30 -10.94 9.55
C ILE A 197 0.14 -11.17 10.07
N ILE A 198 1.12 -11.30 9.19
CA ILE A 198 2.54 -11.43 9.55
C ILE A 198 3.00 -10.21 10.35
N ALA A 199 2.52 -9.01 10.03
CA ALA A 199 2.85 -7.78 10.75
C ALA A 199 2.46 -7.85 12.23
N MET A 200 1.35 -8.50 12.57
CA MET A 200 0.93 -8.67 13.97
C MET A 200 1.97 -9.40 14.82
N PHE A 201 2.78 -10.26 14.21
CA PHE A 201 3.81 -11.05 14.91
C PHE A 201 5.21 -10.46 14.71
N LEU A 202 5.49 -9.90 13.53
CA LEU A 202 6.82 -9.46 13.16
C LEU A 202 7.13 -8.03 13.59
N ILE A 203 6.16 -7.12 13.53
CA ILE A 203 6.36 -5.71 13.92
C ILE A 203 6.30 -5.57 15.45
N LYS A 204 7.26 -4.81 15.98
CA LYS A 204 7.26 -4.32 17.35
C LYS A 204 7.36 -2.80 17.32
N ASP A 205 6.53 -2.14 18.10
CA ASP A 205 6.69 -0.72 18.36
C ASP A 205 7.93 -0.51 19.24
N ASN A 206 8.61 0.61 19.06
CA ASN A 206 9.85 0.92 19.77
C ASN A 206 9.52 1.83 20.96
N ASP A 207 9.48 1.28 22.17
CA ASP A 207 9.13 1.99 23.40
C ASP A 207 10.10 3.15 23.72
N ASN A 208 11.30 3.18 23.13
CA ASN A 208 12.29 4.25 23.34
C ASN A 208 11.92 5.59 22.68
N VAL A 209 11.00 5.60 21.72
CA VAL A 209 10.51 6.84 21.06
C VAL A 209 9.61 7.61 22.04
N VAL A 210 8.77 6.91 22.77
CA VAL A 210 7.87 7.49 23.78
C VAL A 210 8.65 8.24 24.87
N GLN A 211 9.76 7.67 25.33
CA GLN A 211 10.61 8.29 26.37
C GLN A 211 11.37 9.54 25.87
N ARG A 212 11.67 9.64 24.57
CA ARG A 212 12.33 10.83 24.01
C ARG A 212 11.41 12.03 23.91
N GLU A 213 10.15 11.83 23.62
CA GLU A 213 9.17 12.93 23.53
C GLU A 213 8.81 13.45 24.91
N GLU A 214 8.68 12.58 25.92
CA GLU A 214 8.43 12.98 27.32
C GLU A 214 9.59 13.81 27.88
N THR A 215 10.83 13.48 27.50
CA THR A 215 12.02 14.25 27.95
C THR A 215 12.22 15.58 27.22
N VAL A 216 11.61 15.80 26.07
CA VAL A 216 11.66 17.07 25.32
C VAL A 216 10.49 18.00 25.70
N SER A 217 9.39 17.45 26.22
CA SER A 217 8.20 18.20 26.64
C SER A 217 8.21 18.61 28.12
N SER A 218 9.21 18.17 28.91
CA SER A 218 9.49 18.56 30.30
C SER A 218 10.60 19.60 30.36
#